data_9031935ff6fe8403feab77c1a81773a0
#
_entry.id   9031935ff6fe8403feab77c1a81773a0
#
_cell.length_a   1.000
_cell.length_b   1.000
_cell.length_c   1.000
_cell.angle_alpha   90.00
_cell.angle_beta   90.00
_cell.angle_gamma   90.00
#
_symmetry.space_group_name_H-M   'P 1'
#
loop_
_entity.id
_entity.type
_entity.pdbx_description
1 polymer ?
#
loop_
_entity_poly.entity_id
_entity_poly.type
_entity_poly.pdbx_seq_one_letter_code
_entity_poly.pdbx_strand_id
1 'polypeptide(L)'
;LGTGAAYFVEKEIQSLLQKGPSIDAIFLACTHYPLLYDLIRSKVPEHINIYGQAEMVGPKLATYLSRHPEMDIKCLKNSKVSFRTTDDPENFESHAQLFYGQTLHAQRVILGVKQS
;
A
#
# COMPACT_ATOMS: atom_id res chain seq x y z
N LEU A 1 4.24 -8.35 -14.18
CA LEU A 1 5.47 -8.27 -13.40
C LEU A 1 6.49 -9.23 -14.01
N GLY A 2 7.69 -8.72 -14.41
CA GLY A 2 8.67 -9.52 -15.16
C GLY A 2 9.29 -10.65 -14.33
N THR A 3 9.94 -11.61 -15.01
CA THR A 3 10.62 -12.78 -14.43
C THR A 3 11.61 -12.41 -13.30
N GLY A 4 12.21 -11.22 -13.34
CA GLY A 4 13.12 -10.74 -12.30
C GLY A 4 12.43 -10.51 -10.94
N ALA A 5 11.24 -9.92 -10.91
CA ALA A 5 10.50 -9.71 -9.67
C ALA A 5 10.13 -11.04 -9.00
N ALA A 6 9.71 -12.04 -9.80
CA ALA A 6 9.37 -13.37 -9.29
C ALA A 6 10.57 -14.06 -8.63
N TYR A 7 11.75 -13.96 -9.23
CA TYR A 7 12.98 -14.52 -8.67
C TYR A 7 13.34 -13.89 -7.32
N PHE A 8 13.31 -12.56 -7.23
CA PHE A 8 13.64 -11.87 -5.98
C PHE A 8 12.62 -12.17 -4.86
N VAL A 9 11.32 -12.17 -5.18
CA VAL A 9 10.28 -12.51 -4.20
C VAL A 9 10.49 -13.93 -3.69
N GLU A 10 10.72 -14.90 -4.58
CA GLU A 10 10.96 -16.30 -4.19
C GLU A 10 12.17 -16.43 -3.28
N LYS A 11 13.29 -15.80 -3.65
CA LYS A 11 14.52 -15.84 -2.86
C LYS A 11 14.32 -15.25 -1.45
N GLU A 12 13.65 -14.13 -1.34
CA GLU A 12 13.40 -13.48 -0.04
C GLU A 12 12.44 -14.30 0.83
N ILE A 13 11.38 -14.85 0.25
CA ILE A 13 10.45 -15.73 0.99
C ILE A 13 11.16 -17.01 1.46
N GLN A 14 11.94 -17.65 0.62
CA GLN A 14 12.72 -18.83 1.02
C GLN A 14 13.71 -18.51 2.15
N SER A 15 14.43 -17.39 2.05
CA SER A 15 15.32 -16.92 3.10
C SER A 15 14.60 -16.67 4.42
N LEU A 16 13.40 -16.08 4.37
CA LEU A 16 12.57 -15.84 5.54
C LEU A 16 12.14 -17.14 6.20
N LEU A 17 11.61 -18.07 5.43
CA LEU A 17 11.09 -19.36 5.92
C LEU A 17 12.19 -20.25 6.52
N GLN A 18 13.42 -20.13 6.03
CA GLN A 18 14.58 -20.84 6.61
C GLN A 18 15.00 -20.33 7.99
N LYS A 19 14.64 -19.08 8.34
CA LYS A 19 14.99 -18.47 9.63
C LYS A 19 14.14 -18.98 10.81
N GLY A 20 12.97 -19.53 10.52
CA GLY A 20 12.06 -20.01 11.57
C GLY A 20 11.08 -21.05 11.05
N PRO A 21 11.24 -22.34 11.47
CA PRO A 21 10.35 -23.42 11.04
C PRO A 21 8.91 -23.30 11.59
N SER A 22 8.67 -22.39 12.53
CA SER A 22 7.37 -22.16 13.18
C SER A 22 6.71 -20.86 12.77
N ILE A 23 7.09 -20.29 11.61
CA ILE A 23 6.41 -19.10 11.07
C ILE A 23 4.99 -19.47 10.66
N ASP A 24 3.99 -18.82 11.24
CA ASP A 24 2.56 -18.99 10.94
C ASP A 24 1.93 -17.74 10.31
N ALA A 25 2.65 -16.61 10.34
CA ALA A 25 2.19 -15.35 9.80
C ALA A 25 3.33 -14.51 9.19
N ILE A 26 3.04 -13.83 8.09
CA ILE A 26 3.91 -12.85 7.44
C ILE A 26 3.18 -11.53 7.36
N PHE A 27 3.83 -10.45 7.80
CA PHE A 27 3.30 -9.10 7.71
C PHE A 27 4.04 -8.29 6.63
N LEU A 28 3.28 -7.79 5.65
CA LEU A 28 3.80 -6.97 4.56
C LEU A 28 3.96 -5.52 5.05
N ALA A 29 5.10 -5.21 5.65
CA ALA A 29 5.37 -3.94 6.31
C ALA A 29 5.71 -2.78 5.37
N CYS A 30 5.94 -3.03 4.08
CA CYS A 30 6.16 -2.00 3.07
C CYS A 30 4.86 -1.67 2.33
N THR A 31 4.61 -0.40 2.07
CA THR A 31 3.41 0.06 1.34
C THR A 31 3.31 -0.45 -0.10
N HIS A 32 4.42 -0.89 -0.68
CA HIS A 32 4.48 -1.42 -2.05
C HIS A 32 4.28 -2.95 -2.10
N TYR A 33 4.51 -3.68 -1.02
CA TYR A 33 4.37 -5.14 -1.00
C TYR A 33 2.96 -5.65 -1.32
N PRO A 34 1.87 -4.97 -0.95
CA PRO A 34 0.53 -5.37 -1.39
C PRO A 34 0.36 -5.46 -2.90
N LEU A 35 1.13 -4.68 -3.68
CA LEU A 35 1.14 -4.74 -5.15
C LEU A 35 1.73 -6.06 -5.68
N LEU A 36 2.46 -6.78 -4.85
CA LEU A 36 3.07 -8.08 -5.14
C LEU A 36 2.33 -9.23 -4.42
N TYR A 37 1.15 -8.96 -3.84
CA TYR A 37 0.45 -9.90 -2.96
C TYR A 37 0.27 -11.28 -3.61
N ASP A 38 -0.28 -11.34 -4.82
CA ASP A 38 -0.52 -12.61 -5.51
C ASP A 38 0.77 -13.38 -5.78
N LEU A 39 1.83 -12.67 -6.13
CA LEU A 39 3.15 -13.25 -6.35
C LEU A 39 3.75 -13.78 -5.04
N ILE A 40 3.68 -13.01 -3.96
CA ILE A 40 4.12 -13.41 -2.62
C ILE A 40 3.30 -14.61 -2.16
N ARG A 41 1.96 -14.56 -2.28
CA ARG A 41 1.07 -15.65 -1.89
C ARG A 41 1.40 -16.95 -2.61
N SER A 42 1.74 -16.89 -3.90
CA SER A 42 2.12 -18.07 -4.69
C SER A 42 3.42 -18.77 -4.21
N LYS A 43 4.24 -18.07 -3.42
CA LYS A 43 5.53 -18.59 -2.92
C LYS A 43 5.51 -18.92 -1.42
N VAL A 44 4.44 -18.57 -0.72
CA VAL A 44 4.27 -18.83 0.71
C VAL A 44 3.37 -20.05 0.91
N PRO A 45 3.71 -21.01 1.78
CA PRO A 45 2.85 -22.15 2.12
C PRO A 45 1.45 -21.72 2.57
N GLU A 46 0.42 -22.48 2.23
CA GLU A 46 -0.99 -22.12 2.47
C GLU A 46 -1.32 -21.90 3.95
N HIS A 47 -0.68 -22.65 4.85
CA HIS A 47 -0.91 -22.56 6.29
C HIS A 47 -0.36 -21.26 6.92
N ILE A 48 0.45 -20.50 6.19
CA ILE A 48 1.01 -19.22 6.67
C ILE A 48 0.09 -18.08 6.23
N ASN A 49 -0.41 -17.31 7.19
CA ASN A 49 -1.23 -16.16 6.94
C ASN A 49 -0.39 -14.97 6.44
N ILE A 50 -0.90 -14.22 5.49
CA ILE A 50 -0.27 -12.99 5.01
C ILE A 50 -1.18 -11.82 5.35
N TYR A 51 -0.62 -10.81 6.02
CA TYR A 51 -1.32 -9.59 6.40
C TYR A 51 -0.69 -8.37 5.73
N GLY A 52 -1.51 -7.54 5.11
CA GLY A 52 -1.14 -6.25 4.54
C GLY A 52 -1.55 -5.07 5.42
N GLN A 53 -0.89 -3.94 5.28
CA GLN A 53 -1.26 -2.73 6.04
C GLN A 53 -2.67 -2.23 5.69
N ALA A 54 -3.06 -2.27 4.42
CA ALA A 54 -4.35 -1.73 3.96
C ALA A 54 -5.54 -2.43 4.62
N GLU A 55 -5.46 -3.77 4.77
CA GLU A 55 -6.51 -4.58 5.40
C GLU A 55 -6.69 -4.26 6.88
N MET A 56 -5.64 -3.79 7.54
CA MET A 56 -5.66 -3.45 8.95
C MET A 56 -5.97 -1.97 9.20
N VAL A 57 -5.36 -1.07 8.42
CA VAL A 57 -5.45 0.38 8.65
C VAL A 57 -6.84 0.92 8.34
N GLY A 58 -7.46 0.51 7.23
CA GLY A 58 -8.79 0.96 6.85
C GLY A 58 -9.86 0.72 7.92
N PRO A 59 -10.09 -0.53 8.36
CA PRO A 59 -11.03 -0.83 9.43
C PRO A 59 -10.69 -0.16 10.76
N LYS A 60 -9.40 -0.02 11.09
CA LYS A 60 -8.97 0.68 12.31
C LYS A 60 -9.27 2.17 12.25
N LEU A 61 -9.06 2.81 11.08
CA LEU A 61 -9.44 4.21 10.89
C LEU A 61 -10.94 4.41 11.01
N ALA A 62 -11.75 3.56 10.39
CA ALA A 62 -13.21 3.62 10.52
C ALA A 62 -13.66 3.49 11.99
N THR A 63 -13.07 2.53 12.73
CA THR A 63 -13.33 2.36 14.16
C THR A 63 -12.89 3.59 14.98
N TYR A 64 -11.74 4.18 14.63
CA TYR A 64 -11.27 5.40 15.28
C TYR A 64 -12.27 6.55 15.07
N LEU A 65 -12.67 6.82 13.84
CA LEU A 65 -13.61 7.90 13.52
C LEU A 65 -14.97 7.71 14.19
N SER A 66 -15.47 6.47 14.29
CA SER A 66 -16.73 6.18 15.00
C SER A 66 -16.67 6.47 16.51
N ARG A 67 -15.48 6.39 17.11
CA ARG A 67 -15.25 6.73 18.53
C ARG A 67 -14.88 8.18 18.76
N HIS A 68 -14.56 8.91 17.69
CA HIS A 68 -14.13 10.31 17.71
C HIS A 68 -14.99 11.16 16.78
N PRO A 69 -16.27 11.42 17.14
CA PRO A 69 -17.19 12.22 16.32
C PRO A 69 -16.63 13.62 16.01
N GLU A 70 -15.88 14.19 16.93
CA GLU A 70 -15.21 15.49 16.77
C GLU A 70 -14.16 15.50 15.65
N MET A 71 -13.63 14.35 15.28
CA MET A 71 -12.74 14.18 14.14
C MET A 71 -13.52 13.84 12.88
N ASP A 72 -14.52 12.96 13.01
CA ASP A 72 -15.33 12.51 11.89
C ASP A 72 -16.08 13.64 11.20
N ILE A 73 -16.64 14.60 11.96
CA ILE A 73 -17.34 15.78 11.42
C ILE A 73 -16.43 16.72 10.60
N LYS A 74 -15.11 16.66 10.82
CA LYS A 74 -14.13 17.43 10.05
C LYS A 74 -13.77 16.78 8.71
N CYS A 75 -14.15 15.53 8.52
CA CYS A 75 -13.90 14.79 7.29
C CYS A 75 -14.99 15.06 6.25
N LEU A 76 -14.58 15.29 5.02
CA LEU A 76 -15.53 15.38 3.90
C LEU A 76 -16.17 14.01 3.64
N LYS A 77 -17.49 14.01 3.41
CA LYS A 77 -18.29 12.77 3.21
C LYS A 77 -18.64 12.50 1.74
N ASN A 78 -17.97 13.15 0.81
CA ASN A 78 -18.29 13.10 -0.62
C ASN A 78 -17.48 12.07 -1.42
N SER A 79 -16.68 11.24 -0.74
CA SER A 79 -15.80 10.22 -1.36
C SER A 79 -14.87 10.79 -2.45
N LYS A 80 -14.56 12.10 -2.37
CA LYS A 80 -13.71 12.74 -3.36
C LYS A 80 -12.25 12.41 -3.09
N VAL A 81 -11.57 11.88 -4.10
CA VAL A 81 -10.12 11.64 -4.08
C VAL A 81 -9.44 12.70 -4.95
N SER A 82 -8.35 13.27 -4.47
CA SER A 82 -7.48 14.16 -5.26
C SER A 82 -6.03 13.70 -5.15
N PHE A 83 -5.39 13.57 -6.30
CA PHE A 83 -3.97 13.21 -6.38
C PHE A 83 -3.14 14.47 -6.58
N ARG A 84 -2.07 14.59 -5.83
CA ARG A 84 -1.14 15.72 -5.88
C ARG A 84 0.29 15.22 -5.87
N THR A 85 1.13 15.85 -6.70
CA THR A 85 2.55 15.51 -6.77
C THR A 85 3.40 16.78 -6.82
N THR A 86 4.61 16.71 -6.30
CA THR A 86 5.61 17.76 -6.48
C THR A 86 6.44 17.57 -7.75
N ASP A 87 6.33 16.39 -8.35
CA ASP A 87 6.97 16.00 -9.60
C ASP A 87 6.09 16.31 -10.82
N ASP A 88 6.49 15.85 -11.98
CA ASP A 88 5.68 15.94 -13.20
C ASP A 88 4.40 15.10 -13.09
N PRO A 89 3.19 15.71 -13.26
CA PRO A 89 1.93 15.00 -13.18
C PRO A 89 1.81 13.84 -14.17
N GLU A 90 2.25 14.01 -15.41
CA GLU A 90 2.13 12.97 -16.45
C GLU A 90 2.96 11.73 -16.08
N ASN A 91 4.18 11.95 -15.58
CA ASN A 91 5.03 10.87 -15.10
C ASN A 91 4.40 10.15 -13.88
N PHE A 92 3.84 10.89 -12.93
CA PHE A 92 3.13 10.32 -11.79
C PHE A 92 1.90 9.50 -12.25
N GLU A 93 1.06 10.05 -13.13
CA GLU A 93 -0.17 9.42 -13.62
C GLU A 93 0.13 8.09 -14.34
N SER A 94 1.13 8.08 -15.22
CA SER A 94 1.53 6.89 -15.97
C SER A 94 1.92 5.72 -15.08
N HIS A 95 2.65 5.99 -13.99
CA HIS A 95 3.05 4.96 -13.01
C HIS A 95 1.90 4.60 -12.06
N ALA A 96 1.17 5.58 -11.57
CA ALA A 96 0.09 5.36 -10.60
C ALA A 96 -1.07 4.55 -11.19
N GLN A 97 -1.41 4.72 -12.46
CA GLN A 97 -2.46 3.96 -13.15
C GLN A 97 -2.20 2.45 -13.16
N LEU A 98 -0.93 2.03 -13.22
CA LEU A 98 -0.56 0.61 -13.19
C LEU A 98 -1.01 -0.08 -11.89
N PHE A 99 -1.07 0.67 -10.79
CA PHE A 99 -1.39 0.15 -9.47
C PHE A 99 -2.80 0.50 -9.01
N TYR A 100 -3.29 1.67 -9.41
CA TYR A 100 -4.63 2.14 -9.04
C TYR A 100 -5.73 1.44 -9.86
N GLY A 101 -5.39 0.91 -11.04
CA GLY A 101 -6.30 0.17 -11.91
C GLY A 101 -7.34 1.04 -12.64
N GLN A 102 -7.25 2.37 -12.51
CA GLN A 102 -8.15 3.33 -13.14
C GLN A 102 -7.36 4.55 -13.61
N THR A 103 -7.90 5.27 -14.59
CA THR A 103 -7.37 6.57 -14.99
C THR A 103 -7.49 7.54 -13.81
N LEU A 104 -6.43 8.26 -13.52
CA LEU A 104 -6.40 9.29 -12.51
C LEU A 104 -5.72 10.55 -13.04
N HIS A 105 -6.06 11.69 -12.45
CA HIS A 105 -5.43 12.96 -12.77
C HIS A 105 -4.82 13.56 -11.52
N ALA A 106 -3.55 13.94 -11.64
CA ALA A 106 -2.78 14.53 -10.57
C ALA A 106 -2.57 16.04 -10.82
N GLN A 107 -2.53 16.80 -9.75
CA GLN A 107 -2.21 18.21 -9.77
C GLN A 107 -0.79 18.43 -9.25
N ARG A 108 0.00 19.20 -9.98
CA ARG A 108 1.29 19.64 -9.48
C ARG A 108 1.10 20.62 -8.33
N VAL A 109 1.84 20.42 -7.25
CA VAL A 109 1.87 21.33 -6.10
C VAL A 109 3.31 21.73 -5.80
N ILE A 110 3.49 22.96 -5.35
CA ILE A 110 4.77 23.46 -4.87
C ILE A 110 4.64 23.59 -3.36
N LEU A 111 5.52 22.92 -2.63
CA LEU A 111 5.58 23.03 -1.18
C LEU A 111 6.28 24.35 -0.86
N GLY A 112 5.50 25.34 -0.36
CA GLY A 112 6.06 26.62 0.07
C GLY A 112 6.93 26.44 1.31
N VAL A 113 8.15 26.97 1.25
CA VAL A 113 8.94 27.20 2.45
C VAL A 113 8.23 28.33 3.21
N LYS A 114 7.69 28.08 4.39
CA LYS A 114 7.30 29.16 5.28
C LYS A 114 8.56 29.97 5.55
N GLN A 115 8.63 31.18 4.98
CA GLN A 115 9.59 32.17 5.45
C GLN A 115 9.17 32.49 6.90
N SER A 116 10.01 32.11 7.82
CA SER A 116 9.94 32.47 9.23
C SER A 116 10.21 33.96 9.43
#